data_15559299652b9871b7e43acfebe9c74a
#
_entry.id   15559299652b9871b7e43acfebe9c74a
#
_cell.length_a   1.000
_cell.length_b   1.000
_cell.length_c   1.000
_cell.angle_alpha   90.00
_cell.angle_beta   90.00
_cell.angle_gamma   90.00
#
_symmetry.space_group_name_H-M   'P 1'
#
loop_
_entity.id
_entity.type
_entity.pdbx_description
1 polymer ?
#
loop_
_entity_poly.entity_id
_entity_poly.type
_entity_poly.pdbx_seq_one_letter_code
_entity_poly.pdbx_strand_id
1 'polypeptide(L)'
;MAKARSTTTGASVRVSRRCQATLCQSHGTPSIQVCREATQTASSVVGFSPRCSRLLALAGAAARALPADLQELPFAPIVVSATPWFTLLGLIALLLAIVSRRILAALIAIAAIACNGYWQYPFFYSTDPLPQAAQNAVAAASPNTSDAYARVMTFNVYKGQADPQAIVELVRDQRVEVLALQETTEDFVKKLNEAGIEHYLPYAQVSSSDGVFGNGLWSATPLADPTDDDVNSSASFMPGGTVDMGGQQIRFVSVHTTAPVPGYWRQWKRSLDELGLMREHTDTRYIFMGDFNATYDHTPFRDFLGDRFVDAARESGHGFTFSWPTNRAAVPMFAGIDHVVLDQGMKAGQCKVVKVEGSDHAALLATVAVG
;
A
#
# COMPACT_ATOMS: atom_id res chain seq x y z
N MET A 1 9.40 56.19 16.49
CA MET A 1 9.06 56.48 17.90
C MET A 1 8.09 55.43 18.39
N ALA A 2 8.31 54.96 19.60
CA ALA A 2 7.59 54.03 20.47
C ALA A 2 7.98 52.56 20.36
N LYS A 3 8.87 52.17 21.30
CA LYS A 3 9.21 50.81 21.76
C LYS A 3 8.05 50.29 22.64
N ALA A 4 7.64 49.05 22.47
CA ALA A 4 6.89 48.33 23.48
C ALA A 4 7.70 47.09 23.90
N ARG A 5 7.93 46.95 25.20
CA ARG A 5 8.71 45.91 25.88
C ARG A 5 7.86 44.65 26.08
N SER A 6 8.48 43.51 25.82
CA SER A 6 8.03 42.19 26.23
C SER A 6 8.39 41.94 27.70
N THR A 7 7.45 41.49 28.49
CA THR A 7 7.67 40.95 29.85
C THR A 7 7.31 39.48 29.87
N THR A 8 8.34 38.65 30.00
CA THR A 8 8.27 37.21 30.27
C THR A 8 8.04 37.01 31.77
N THR A 9 6.97 36.28 32.12
CA THR A 9 6.79 35.71 33.46
C THR A 9 6.89 34.20 33.41
N GLY A 10 8.03 33.70 33.91
CA GLY A 10 8.24 32.29 34.13
C GLY A 10 7.61 31.84 35.44
N ALA A 11 6.80 30.79 35.40
CA ALA A 11 6.31 30.09 36.58
C ALA A 11 7.15 28.81 36.78
N SER A 12 8.00 28.82 37.80
CA SER A 12 8.72 27.62 38.27
C SER A 12 7.88 26.89 39.30
N VAL A 13 7.53 25.62 38.99
CA VAL A 13 6.89 24.71 39.95
C VAL A 13 8.02 24.05 40.78
N ARG A 14 8.08 24.41 42.07
CA ARG A 14 8.92 23.71 43.07
C ARG A 14 8.16 22.53 43.64
N VAL A 15 8.68 21.33 43.41
CA VAL A 15 8.27 20.12 44.13
C VAL A 15 9.05 20.06 45.43
N SER A 16 8.36 20.25 46.54
CA SER A 16 8.92 20.08 47.90
C SER A 16 8.76 18.65 48.36
N ARG A 17 9.86 17.94 48.51
CA ARG A 17 9.90 16.65 49.26
C ARG A 17 10.16 16.95 50.74
N ARG A 18 9.23 16.59 51.60
CA ARG A 18 9.47 16.40 53.03
C ARG A 18 9.09 14.97 53.40
N CYS A 19 10.10 14.12 53.60
CA CYS A 19 9.95 12.89 54.40
C CYS A 19 10.09 13.28 55.88
N GLN A 20 9.05 13.09 56.66
CA GLN A 20 9.17 13.04 58.11
C GLN A 20 9.25 11.59 58.55
N ALA A 21 10.36 11.22 59.13
CA ALA A 21 10.49 9.95 59.82
C ALA A 21 9.98 10.09 61.26
N THR A 22 8.95 9.34 61.60
CA THR A 22 8.47 9.18 62.99
C THR A 22 9.05 7.92 63.54
N LEU A 23 9.94 8.02 64.54
CA LEU A 23 10.46 6.89 65.35
C LEU A 23 9.40 6.47 66.35
N CYS A 24 8.92 5.26 66.25
CA CYS A 24 8.25 4.55 67.37
C CYS A 24 9.21 3.48 67.89
N GLN A 25 9.67 3.67 69.12
CA GLN A 25 10.32 2.60 69.91
C GLN A 25 9.27 1.71 70.57
N SER A 26 9.31 0.42 70.34
CA SER A 26 8.77 -0.60 71.27
C SER A 26 9.57 -1.89 71.11
N HIS A 27 9.92 -2.47 72.22
CA HIS A 27 10.71 -3.67 72.43
C HIS A 27 10.08 -4.93 71.80
N GLY A 28 10.89 -5.79 71.15
CA GLY A 28 10.52 -7.16 70.84
C GLY A 28 11.15 -7.65 69.51
N THR A 29 12.04 -8.62 69.63
CA THR A 29 12.62 -9.57 68.66
C THR A 29 12.53 -9.27 67.14
N PRO A 30 13.63 -9.32 66.36
CA PRO A 30 13.61 -9.02 64.93
C PRO A 30 13.13 -10.26 64.15
N SER A 31 11.90 -10.20 63.67
CA SER A 31 11.45 -11.02 62.55
C SER A 31 11.73 -10.28 61.25
N ILE A 32 12.50 -10.88 60.36
CA ILE A 32 12.80 -10.36 59.03
C ILE A 32 11.50 -10.35 58.22
N GLN A 33 10.78 -9.24 58.22
CA GLN A 33 9.78 -8.96 57.23
C GLN A 33 10.49 -8.30 56.02
N VAL A 34 10.83 -9.15 55.05
CA VAL A 34 11.33 -8.72 53.73
C VAL A 34 10.26 -7.87 53.11
N CYS A 35 10.60 -6.59 52.89
CA CYS A 35 9.78 -5.62 52.15
C CYS A 35 9.28 -6.20 50.87
N ARG A 36 7.99 -6.48 50.78
CA ARG A 36 7.25 -6.92 49.59
C ARG A 36 6.67 -5.69 48.83
N GLU A 37 7.16 -4.48 49.08
CA GLU A 37 6.66 -3.25 48.50
C GLU A 37 7.52 -2.60 47.41
N ALA A 38 8.61 -3.27 47.00
CA ALA A 38 9.52 -2.72 45.99
C ALA A 38 9.28 -3.24 44.55
N THR A 39 8.17 -3.91 44.27
CA THR A 39 7.90 -4.49 42.94
C THR A 39 6.65 -3.96 42.25
N GLN A 40 6.07 -2.84 42.71
CA GLN A 40 4.88 -2.27 42.09
C GLN A 40 5.14 -0.97 41.26
N THR A 41 6.37 -0.51 41.11
CA THR A 41 6.66 0.74 40.39
C THR A 41 7.46 0.58 39.10
N ALA A 42 7.47 -0.61 38.50
CA ALA A 42 8.16 -0.83 37.22
C ALA A 42 7.22 -1.38 36.12
N SER A 43 5.93 -1.01 36.11
CA SER A 43 4.99 -1.49 35.08
C SER A 43 4.11 -0.38 34.49
N SER A 44 4.68 0.81 34.26
CA SER A 44 4.04 1.86 33.45
C SER A 44 4.79 2.11 32.13
N VAL A 45 5.37 1.06 31.55
CA VAL A 45 5.75 1.06 30.12
C VAL A 45 4.61 0.37 29.39
N VAL A 46 3.77 1.19 28.73
CA VAL A 46 2.72 0.84 27.78
C VAL A 46 2.16 -0.56 28.00
N GLY A 47 1.21 -0.68 28.92
CA GLY A 47 0.53 -1.94 29.20
C GLY A 47 -0.35 -2.38 28.03
N PHE A 48 0.22 -3.01 27.02
CA PHE A 48 -0.55 -3.77 26.03
C PHE A 48 -1.14 -4.98 26.76
N SER A 49 -2.32 -4.79 27.31
CA SER A 49 -3.06 -5.86 28.02
C SER A 49 -3.33 -7.00 27.02
N PRO A 50 -3.19 -8.28 27.43
CA PRO A 50 -3.58 -9.43 26.60
C PRO A 50 -5.03 -9.38 26.10
N ARG A 51 -5.87 -8.56 26.71
CA ARG A 51 -7.25 -8.29 26.25
C ARG A 51 -7.26 -7.34 25.05
N CYS A 52 -6.42 -6.29 25.04
CA CYS A 52 -6.37 -5.32 23.94
C CYS A 52 -5.83 -5.95 22.66
N SER A 53 -4.76 -6.76 22.70
CA SER A 53 -4.20 -7.38 21.48
C SER A 53 -5.18 -8.36 20.83
N ARG A 54 -5.99 -9.08 21.61
CA ARG A 54 -7.04 -9.97 21.09
C ARG A 54 -8.18 -9.21 20.44
N LEU A 55 -8.64 -8.15 21.10
CA LEU A 55 -9.72 -7.31 20.57
C LEU A 55 -9.28 -6.63 19.26
N LEU A 56 -8.03 -6.19 19.16
CA LEU A 56 -7.48 -5.60 17.94
C LEU A 56 -7.37 -6.63 16.81
N ALA A 57 -6.89 -7.86 17.08
CA ALA A 57 -6.81 -8.89 16.04
C ALA A 57 -8.21 -9.29 15.51
N LEU A 58 -9.21 -9.40 16.40
CA LEU A 58 -10.61 -9.66 16.02
C LEU A 58 -11.22 -8.46 15.27
N ALA A 59 -10.96 -7.24 15.72
CA ALA A 59 -11.45 -6.04 15.07
C ALA A 59 -10.90 -5.90 13.65
N GLY A 60 -9.61 -6.25 13.43
CA GLY A 60 -9.00 -6.28 12.10
C GLY A 60 -9.67 -7.30 11.19
N ALA A 61 -9.89 -8.54 11.67
CA ALA A 61 -10.60 -9.55 10.89
C ALA A 61 -12.05 -9.13 10.59
N ALA A 62 -12.74 -8.53 11.56
CA ALA A 62 -14.08 -8.00 11.37
C ALA A 62 -14.09 -6.85 10.35
N ALA A 63 -13.16 -5.91 10.42
CA ALA A 63 -13.08 -4.78 9.49
C ALA A 63 -12.88 -5.24 8.04
N ARG A 64 -12.01 -6.24 7.81
CA ARG A 64 -11.83 -6.84 6.48
C ARG A 64 -13.09 -7.54 5.94
N ALA A 65 -13.88 -8.13 6.83
CA ALA A 65 -15.12 -8.82 6.48
C ALA A 65 -16.32 -7.87 6.31
N LEU A 66 -16.16 -6.57 6.57
CA LEU A 66 -17.25 -5.61 6.38
C LEU A 66 -17.65 -5.51 4.90
N PRO A 67 -18.95 -5.39 4.61
CA PRO A 67 -19.44 -4.99 3.29
C PRO A 67 -18.82 -3.67 2.83
N ALA A 68 -18.73 -3.47 1.51
CA ALA A 68 -18.12 -2.28 0.91
C ALA A 68 -18.68 -0.96 1.47
N ASP A 69 -20.02 -0.87 1.63
CA ASP A 69 -20.68 0.32 2.15
C ASP A 69 -20.32 0.66 3.61
N LEU A 70 -19.94 -0.33 4.41
CA LEU A 70 -19.44 -0.09 5.77
C LEU A 70 -17.95 0.23 5.80
N GLN A 71 -17.21 -0.08 4.75
CA GLN A 71 -15.80 0.30 4.64
C GLN A 71 -15.60 1.76 4.22
N GLU A 72 -16.64 2.47 3.76
CA GLU A 72 -16.60 3.92 3.56
C GLU A 72 -16.78 4.74 4.85
N LEU A 73 -16.99 4.09 5.99
CA LEU A 73 -17.08 4.76 7.28
C LEU A 73 -15.72 5.37 7.69
N PRO A 74 -15.72 6.47 8.44
CA PRO A 74 -14.50 7.12 8.89
C PRO A 74 -13.51 6.14 9.53
N PHE A 75 -12.25 6.19 9.08
CA PHE A 75 -11.13 5.36 9.52
C PHE A 75 -11.21 3.86 9.17
N ALA A 76 -12.34 3.34 8.70
CA ALA A 76 -12.46 1.93 8.33
C ALA A 76 -11.44 1.52 7.24
N PRO A 77 -11.23 2.29 6.14
CA PRO A 77 -10.22 1.93 5.15
C PRO A 77 -8.80 1.85 5.74
N ILE A 78 -8.44 2.77 6.64
CA ILE A 78 -7.11 2.76 7.28
C ILE A 78 -6.91 1.50 8.12
N VAL A 79 -7.94 1.08 8.86
CA VAL A 79 -7.89 -0.15 9.65
C VAL A 79 -7.75 -1.37 8.74
N VAL A 80 -8.50 -1.43 7.64
CA VAL A 80 -8.43 -2.53 6.65
C VAL A 80 -7.08 -2.58 5.97
N SER A 81 -6.44 -1.44 5.66
CA SER A 81 -5.08 -1.41 5.10
C SER A 81 -4.04 -2.12 5.98
N ALA A 82 -4.30 -2.18 7.29
CA ALA A 82 -3.41 -2.84 8.24
C ALA A 82 -3.70 -4.35 8.42
N THR A 83 -4.56 -4.96 7.60
CA THR A 83 -4.97 -6.38 7.75
C THR A 83 -3.79 -7.35 7.88
N PRO A 84 -2.72 -7.30 7.05
CA PRO A 84 -1.59 -8.23 7.20
C PRO A 84 -0.93 -8.16 8.58
N TRP A 85 -0.89 -6.96 9.18
CA TRP A 85 -0.26 -6.72 10.48
C TRP A 85 -1.07 -7.26 11.66
N PHE A 86 -2.38 -7.50 11.49
CA PHE A 86 -3.18 -8.17 12.52
C PHE A 86 -2.77 -9.62 12.74
N THR A 87 -2.13 -10.27 11.78
CA THR A 87 -1.49 -11.59 11.98
C THR A 87 -0.40 -11.52 13.03
N LEU A 88 0.46 -10.50 12.97
CA LEU A 88 1.51 -10.27 13.97
C LEU A 88 0.92 -10.01 15.37
N LEU A 89 -0.13 -9.18 15.44
CA LEU A 89 -0.85 -8.95 16.71
C LEU A 89 -1.49 -10.22 17.25
N GLY A 90 -2.01 -11.07 16.38
CA GLY A 90 -2.53 -12.40 16.74
C GLY A 90 -1.46 -13.32 17.33
N LEU A 91 -0.26 -13.34 16.74
CA LEU A 91 0.89 -14.10 17.23
C LEU A 91 1.33 -13.61 18.63
N ILE A 92 1.42 -12.30 18.82
CA ILE A 92 1.72 -11.70 20.14
C ILE A 92 0.62 -12.09 21.15
N ALA A 93 -0.65 -12.00 20.76
CA ALA A 93 -1.76 -12.38 21.63
C ALA A 93 -1.74 -13.88 22.02
N LEU A 94 -1.37 -14.75 21.09
CA LEU A 94 -1.21 -16.19 21.32
C LEU A 94 -0.08 -16.45 22.32
N LEU A 95 1.08 -15.85 22.12
CA LEU A 95 2.22 -15.99 23.04
C LEU A 95 1.84 -15.57 24.46
N LEU A 96 1.19 -14.41 24.61
CA LEU A 96 0.72 -13.91 25.90
C LEU A 96 -0.35 -14.82 26.53
N ALA A 97 -1.22 -15.42 25.72
CA ALA A 97 -2.23 -16.37 26.19
C ALA A 97 -1.61 -17.67 26.72
N ILE A 98 -0.59 -18.20 26.03
CA ILE A 98 0.16 -19.40 26.44
C ILE A 98 0.88 -19.12 27.75
N VAL A 99 1.66 -18.05 27.85
CA VAL A 99 2.39 -17.67 29.08
C VAL A 99 1.43 -17.46 30.25
N SER A 100 0.26 -16.89 29.99
CA SER A 100 -0.78 -16.67 31.01
C SER A 100 -1.68 -17.89 31.27
N ARG A 101 -1.43 -19.02 30.60
CA ARG A 101 -2.22 -20.28 30.70
C ARG A 101 -3.72 -20.07 30.43
N ARG A 102 -4.09 -19.19 29.49
CA ARG A 102 -5.49 -18.86 29.16
C ARG A 102 -5.92 -19.56 27.89
N ILE A 103 -6.43 -20.78 28.00
CA ILE A 103 -6.78 -21.68 26.89
C ILE A 103 -7.77 -21.01 25.91
N LEU A 104 -8.90 -20.48 26.40
CA LEU A 104 -9.88 -19.80 25.50
C LEU A 104 -9.26 -18.63 24.74
N ALA A 105 -8.37 -17.89 25.37
CA ALA A 105 -7.67 -16.79 24.73
C ALA A 105 -6.70 -17.28 23.64
N ALA A 106 -6.04 -18.40 23.85
CA ALA A 106 -5.18 -19.03 22.86
C ALA A 106 -5.98 -19.53 21.66
N LEU A 107 -7.13 -20.17 21.89
CA LEU A 107 -8.01 -20.63 20.80
C LEU A 107 -8.52 -19.48 19.94
N ILE A 108 -8.93 -18.35 20.53
CA ILE A 108 -9.36 -17.16 19.81
C ILE A 108 -8.19 -16.58 18.96
N ALA A 109 -6.99 -16.51 19.54
CA ALA A 109 -5.82 -16.02 18.82
C ALA A 109 -5.45 -16.93 17.64
N ILE A 110 -5.49 -18.25 17.83
CA ILE A 110 -5.27 -19.24 16.75
C ILE A 110 -6.30 -19.04 15.62
N ALA A 111 -7.57 -18.90 15.96
CA ALA A 111 -8.62 -18.69 14.95
C ALA A 111 -8.38 -17.39 14.15
N ALA A 112 -8.02 -16.28 14.82
CA ALA A 112 -7.69 -15.03 14.15
C ALA A 112 -6.46 -15.15 13.24
N ILE A 113 -5.39 -15.83 13.68
CA ILE A 113 -4.20 -16.10 12.87
C ILE A 113 -4.54 -16.96 11.66
N ALA A 114 -5.31 -18.04 11.86
CA ALA A 114 -5.71 -18.93 10.77
C ALA A 114 -6.55 -18.20 9.70
N CYS A 115 -7.48 -17.36 10.13
CA CYS A 115 -8.33 -16.56 9.22
C CYS A 115 -7.48 -15.57 8.41
N ASN A 116 -6.62 -14.78 9.06
CA ASN A 116 -5.72 -13.86 8.37
C ASN A 116 -4.72 -14.61 7.47
N GLY A 117 -4.13 -15.70 7.95
CA GLY A 117 -3.21 -16.54 7.18
C GLY A 117 -3.86 -17.08 5.91
N TYR A 118 -5.10 -17.56 5.99
CA TYR A 118 -5.87 -17.99 4.83
C TYR A 118 -6.07 -16.86 3.80
N TRP A 119 -6.40 -15.65 4.24
CA TRP A 119 -6.58 -14.52 3.34
C TRP A 119 -5.28 -14.06 2.68
N GLN A 120 -4.15 -14.14 3.39
CA GLN A 120 -2.85 -13.66 2.91
C GLN A 120 -2.04 -14.74 2.17
N TYR A 121 -2.42 -16.02 2.31
CA TYR A 121 -1.69 -17.15 1.72
C TYR A 121 -1.41 -17.00 0.21
N PRO A 122 -2.35 -16.54 -0.64
CA PRO A 122 -2.11 -16.39 -2.07
C PRO A 122 -0.99 -15.39 -2.44
N PHE A 123 -0.65 -14.44 -1.57
CA PHE A 123 0.51 -13.57 -1.80
C PHE A 123 1.85 -14.32 -1.75
N PHE A 124 1.89 -15.52 -1.18
CA PHE A 124 3.11 -16.31 -0.99
C PHE A 124 3.12 -17.60 -1.79
N TYR A 125 2.05 -17.88 -2.51
CA TYR A 125 1.93 -19.12 -3.27
C TYR A 125 1.14 -18.87 -4.55
N SER A 126 1.85 -18.91 -5.71
CA SER A 126 1.22 -18.86 -7.02
C SER A 126 0.69 -20.23 -7.41
N THR A 127 -0.57 -20.28 -7.86
CA THR A 127 -1.17 -21.49 -8.45
C THR A 127 -0.90 -21.61 -9.94
N ASP A 128 -0.57 -20.49 -10.60
CA ASP A 128 -0.30 -20.41 -12.03
C ASP A 128 0.92 -19.50 -12.29
N PRO A 129 2.15 -20.01 -12.07
CA PRO A 129 3.35 -19.22 -12.12
C PRO A 129 3.65 -18.68 -13.53
N LEU A 130 4.31 -17.52 -13.57
CA LEU A 130 4.77 -16.91 -14.82
C LEU A 130 5.63 -17.88 -15.62
N PRO A 131 5.35 -18.08 -16.93
CA PRO A 131 6.14 -18.96 -17.79
C PRO A 131 7.64 -18.59 -17.81
N GLN A 132 8.52 -19.61 -17.88
CA GLN A 132 9.96 -19.38 -17.99
C GLN A 132 10.33 -18.55 -19.23
N ALA A 133 9.56 -18.70 -20.32
CA ALA A 133 9.73 -17.90 -21.53
C ALA A 133 9.57 -16.39 -21.26
N ALA A 134 8.56 -15.99 -20.49
CA ALA A 134 8.34 -14.60 -20.08
C ALA A 134 9.50 -14.08 -19.23
N GLN A 135 9.98 -14.88 -18.26
CA GLN A 135 11.12 -14.50 -17.44
C GLN A 135 12.39 -14.28 -18.26
N ASN A 136 12.62 -15.13 -19.25
CA ASN A 136 13.76 -15.02 -20.16
C ASN A 136 13.65 -13.82 -21.10
N ALA A 137 12.44 -13.54 -21.60
CA ALA A 137 12.18 -12.42 -22.51
C ALA A 137 12.53 -11.07 -21.83
N VAL A 138 12.00 -10.83 -20.64
CA VAL A 138 12.28 -9.57 -19.92
C VAL A 138 13.70 -9.49 -19.34
N ALA A 139 14.42 -10.61 -19.26
CA ALA A 139 15.83 -10.64 -18.86
C ALA A 139 16.79 -10.37 -20.03
N ALA A 140 16.31 -10.38 -21.29
CA ALA A 140 17.12 -10.12 -22.47
C ALA A 140 17.72 -8.70 -22.42
N ALA A 141 18.85 -8.50 -23.09
CA ALA A 141 19.57 -7.19 -23.10
C ALA A 141 18.72 -6.07 -23.72
N SER A 142 17.85 -6.41 -24.66
CA SER A 142 16.85 -5.51 -25.23
C SER A 142 15.48 -6.17 -25.15
N PRO A 143 14.43 -5.45 -24.72
CA PRO A 143 13.07 -5.99 -24.72
C PRO A 143 12.66 -6.36 -26.16
N ASN A 144 11.93 -7.47 -26.28
CA ASN A 144 11.26 -7.82 -27.54
C ASN A 144 9.82 -7.33 -27.47
N THR A 145 9.60 -6.11 -27.88
CA THR A 145 8.30 -5.44 -27.83
C THR A 145 7.23 -6.02 -28.76
N SER A 146 7.54 -7.12 -29.49
CA SER A 146 6.60 -7.81 -30.38
C SER A 146 6.15 -9.18 -29.84
N ASP A 147 6.57 -9.57 -28.65
CA ASP A 147 6.11 -10.81 -28.01
C ASP A 147 4.92 -10.59 -27.07
N ALA A 148 4.47 -11.66 -26.44
CA ALA A 148 3.32 -11.65 -25.53
C ALA A 148 3.69 -11.31 -24.06
N TYR A 149 4.87 -10.77 -23.83
CA TYR A 149 5.45 -10.53 -22.51
C TYR A 149 5.89 -9.08 -22.38
N ALA A 150 5.70 -8.49 -21.20
CA ALA A 150 6.20 -7.14 -20.92
C ALA A 150 6.66 -6.97 -19.49
N ARG A 151 7.68 -6.15 -19.30
CA ARG A 151 8.03 -5.59 -18.00
C ARG A 151 7.26 -4.30 -17.83
N VAL A 152 6.40 -4.23 -16.83
CA VAL A 152 5.55 -3.07 -16.54
C VAL A 152 5.92 -2.42 -15.22
N MET A 153 5.70 -1.11 -15.12
CA MET A 153 5.96 -0.33 -13.90
C MET A 153 4.84 0.67 -13.67
N THR A 154 4.38 0.79 -12.42
CA THR A 154 3.53 1.90 -11.97
C THR A 154 4.15 2.64 -10.80
N PHE A 155 3.95 3.96 -10.75
CA PHE A 155 4.56 4.78 -9.72
C PHE A 155 3.83 6.11 -9.53
N ASN A 156 3.34 6.37 -8.31
CA ASN A 156 2.82 7.69 -7.93
C ASN A 156 4.00 8.63 -7.65
N VAL A 157 4.11 9.72 -8.41
CA VAL A 157 5.23 10.67 -8.36
C VAL A 157 5.05 11.81 -7.35
N TYR A 158 4.06 11.70 -6.47
CA TYR A 158 3.79 12.64 -5.39
C TYR A 158 3.76 14.10 -5.84
N LYS A 159 2.75 14.45 -6.65
CA LYS A 159 2.57 15.81 -7.21
C LYS A 159 3.79 16.28 -8.02
N GLY A 160 4.40 15.33 -8.73
CA GLY A 160 5.58 15.61 -9.53
C GLY A 160 6.86 15.89 -8.74
N GLN A 161 6.96 15.44 -7.48
CA GLN A 161 8.15 15.66 -6.64
C GLN A 161 9.20 14.54 -6.76
N ALA A 162 8.84 13.38 -7.31
CA ALA A 162 9.78 12.29 -7.55
C ALA A 162 10.91 12.73 -8.49
N ASP A 163 12.10 12.11 -8.32
CA ASP A 163 13.26 12.39 -9.17
C ASP A 163 13.07 11.79 -10.58
N PRO A 164 12.93 12.62 -11.64
CA PRO A 164 12.74 12.15 -13.00
C PRO A 164 13.92 11.34 -13.54
N GLN A 165 15.15 11.71 -13.16
CA GLN A 165 16.36 11.01 -13.60
C GLN A 165 16.38 9.58 -13.04
N ALA A 166 16.07 9.41 -11.75
CA ALA A 166 15.99 8.10 -11.12
C ALA A 166 14.89 7.21 -11.75
N ILE A 167 13.77 7.81 -12.18
CA ILE A 167 12.72 7.08 -12.91
C ILE A 167 13.24 6.57 -14.24
N VAL A 168 13.89 7.41 -15.04
CA VAL A 168 14.47 7.02 -16.34
C VAL A 168 15.53 5.94 -16.17
N GLU A 169 16.40 6.06 -15.19
CA GLU A 169 17.38 5.02 -14.85
C GLU A 169 16.71 3.70 -14.47
N LEU A 170 15.66 3.75 -13.68
CA LEU A 170 14.90 2.55 -13.30
C LEU A 170 14.20 1.91 -14.50
N VAL A 171 13.61 2.69 -15.39
CA VAL A 171 13.01 2.23 -16.66
C VAL A 171 14.06 1.51 -17.51
N ARG A 172 15.23 2.13 -17.70
CA ARG A 172 16.36 1.53 -18.44
C ARG A 172 16.82 0.22 -17.79
N ASP A 173 17.13 0.25 -16.50
CA ASP A 173 17.77 -0.86 -15.79
C ASP A 173 16.84 -2.05 -15.62
N GLN A 174 15.52 -1.78 -15.51
CA GLN A 174 14.51 -2.82 -15.41
C GLN A 174 13.88 -3.20 -16.75
N ARG A 175 14.27 -2.51 -17.85
CA ARG A 175 13.75 -2.75 -19.21
C ARG A 175 12.23 -2.65 -19.26
N VAL A 176 11.70 -1.58 -18.65
CA VAL A 176 10.26 -1.31 -18.60
C VAL A 176 9.76 -1.03 -20.00
N GLU A 177 8.66 -1.66 -20.40
CA GLU A 177 8.03 -1.50 -21.71
C GLU A 177 6.74 -0.69 -21.63
N VAL A 178 6.05 -0.73 -20.46
CA VAL A 178 4.89 0.11 -20.19
C VAL A 178 5.01 0.71 -18.80
N LEU A 179 4.90 2.03 -18.71
CA LEU A 179 5.01 2.81 -17.49
C LEU A 179 3.73 3.62 -17.27
N ALA A 180 3.12 3.49 -16.08
CA ALA A 180 2.02 4.33 -15.61
C ALA A 180 2.50 5.20 -14.46
N LEU A 181 2.31 6.52 -14.57
CA LEU A 181 2.65 7.47 -13.52
C LEU A 181 1.40 8.21 -13.04
N GLN A 182 1.27 8.37 -11.73
CA GLN A 182 0.17 9.09 -11.08
C GLN A 182 0.68 10.37 -10.43
N GLU A 183 -0.20 11.36 -10.28
CA GLU A 183 0.09 12.70 -9.79
C GLU A 183 1.12 13.47 -10.64
N THR A 184 1.04 13.30 -11.97
CA THR A 184 1.90 14.00 -12.94
C THR A 184 1.45 15.45 -13.13
N THR A 185 2.40 16.39 -12.99
CA THR A 185 2.21 17.81 -13.34
C THR A 185 2.89 18.13 -14.67
N GLU A 186 2.51 19.22 -15.31
CA GLU A 186 3.16 19.65 -16.57
C GLU A 186 4.67 19.86 -16.39
N ASP A 187 5.08 20.50 -15.29
CA ASP A 187 6.50 20.71 -14.97
C ASP A 187 7.25 19.39 -14.77
N PHE A 188 6.64 18.43 -14.11
CA PHE A 188 7.22 17.09 -13.94
C PHE A 188 7.37 16.37 -15.28
N VAL A 189 6.35 16.37 -16.13
CA VAL A 189 6.41 15.72 -17.45
C VAL A 189 7.49 16.33 -18.32
N LYS A 190 7.64 17.66 -18.28
CA LYS A 190 8.73 18.35 -18.97
C LYS A 190 10.09 17.87 -18.47
N LYS A 191 10.32 17.81 -17.16
CA LYS A 191 11.57 17.32 -16.58
C LYS A 191 11.83 15.85 -16.89
N LEU A 192 10.80 15.01 -16.93
CA LEU A 192 10.90 13.60 -17.29
C LEU A 192 11.35 13.45 -18.77
N ASN A 193 10.83 14.27 -19.67
CA ASN A 193 11.28 14.32 -21.07
C ASN A 193 12.73 14.84 -21.17
N GLU A 194 13.08 15.89 -20.44
CA GLU A 194 14.46 16.39 -20.35
C GLU A 194 15.44 15.33 -19.79
N ALA A 195 14.99 14.45 -18.89
CA ALA A 195 15.75 13.30 -18.38
C ALA A 195 15.89 12.16 -19.40
N GLY A 196 15.14 12.19 -20.51
CA GLY A 196 15.29 11.31 -21.65
C GLY A 196 14.39 10.07 -21.62
N ILE A 197 13.20 10.14 -21.01
CA ILE A 197 12.24 9.02 -20.99
C ILE A 197 11.87 8.56 -22.40
N GLU A 198 11.75 9.50 -23.35
CA GLU A 198 11.38 9.25 -24.74
C GLU A 198 12.39 8.35 -25.48
N HIS A 199 13.63 8.25 -24.97
CA HIS A 199 14.63 7.34 -25.54
C HIS A 199 14.25 5.85 -25.31
N TYR A 200 13.52 5.56 -24.25
CA TYR A 200 13.10 4.20 -23.87
C TYR A 200 11.62 3.96 -24.15
N LEU A 201 10.79 4.95 -23.90
CA LEU A 201 9.32 4.90 -24.01
C LEU A 201 8.83 6.08 -24.87
N PRO A 202 8.97 5.98 -26.20
CA PRO A 202 8.71 7.12 -27.10
C PRO A 202 7.22 7.44 -27.33
N TYR A 203 6.32 6.56 -26.91
CA TYR A 203 4.89 6.73 -27.07
C TYR A 203 4.25 7.03 -25.72
N ALA A 204 3.44 8.09 -25.66
CA ALA A 204 2.82 8.47 -24.41
C ALA A 204 1.41 9.03 -24.62
N GLN A 205 0.53 8.76 -23.66
CA GLN A 205 -0.74 9.44 -23.44
C GLN A 205 -0.71 10.05 -22.05
N VAL A 206 -0.70 11.37 -21.97
CA VAL A 206 -0.52 12.10 -20.71
C VAL A 206 -1.63 13.10 -20.52
N SER A 207 -2.28 13.01 -19.37
CA SER A 207 -3.30 13.93 -18.90
C SER A 207 -2.80 14.58 -17.61
N SER A 208 -1.79 15.47 -17.73
CA SER A 208 -1.19 16.15 -16.58
C SER A 208 -2.13 17.21 -16.01
N SER A 209 -2.01 17.44 -14.69
CA SER A 209 -2.78 18.44 -13.98
C SER A 209 -2.04 18.90 -12.74
N ASP A 210 -2.31 20.09 -12.27
CA ASP A 210 -1.81 20.55 -10.98
C ASP A 210 -2.39 19.69 -9.84
N GLY A 211 -1.55 19.43 -8.84
CA GLY A 211 -1.95 18.67 -7.65
C GLY A 211 -1.92 17.17 -7.86
N VAL A 212 -3.06 16.49 -7.63
CA VAL A 212 -3.13 15.01 -7.56
C VAL A 212 -3.92 14.37 -8.71
N PHE A 213 -4.38 15.14 -9.67
CA PHE A 213 -5.35 14.64 -10.65
C PHE A 213 -4.72 14.20 -11.98
N GLY A 214 -3.46 14.57 -12.24
CA GLY A 214 -2.78 14.24 -13.49
C GLY A 214 -2.20 12.83 -13.47
N ASN A 215 -2.36 12.11 -14.57
CA ASN A 215 -1.76 10.79 -14.78
C ASN A 215 -1.18 10.69 -16.19
N GLY A 216 -0.32 9.70 -16.41
CA GLY A 216 0.24 9.42 -17.74
C GLY A 216 0.55 7.94 -17.93
N LEU A 217 0.56 7.57 -19.18
CA LEU A 217 0.92 6.23 -19.68
C LEU A 217 2.00 6.39 -20.74
N TRP A 218 3.13 5.70 -20.60
CA TRP A 218 4.23 5.66 -21.57
C TRP A 218 4.47 4.24 -22.03
N SER A 219 4.84 4.06 -23.29
CA SER A 219 5.05 2.73 -23.90
C SER A 219 6.27 2.73 -24.82
N ALA A 220 6.96 1.59 -24.87
CA ALA A 220 8.01 1.30 -25.83
C ALA A 220 7.44 1.03 -27.24
N THR A 221 6.17 0.67 -27.35
CA THR A 221 5.44 0.41 -28.60
C THR A 221 4.33 1.43 -28.82
N PRO A 222 3.88 1.65 -30.07
CA PRO A 222 2.79 2.56 -30.36
C PRO A 222 1.55 2.27 -29.52
N LEU A 223 0.94 3.34 -29.00
CA LEU A 223 -0.36 3.29 -28.32
C LEU A 223 -1.45 3.52 -29.39
N ALA A 224 -2.26 2.50 -29.66
CA ALA A 224 -3.46 2.66 -30.47
C ALA A 224 -4.63 3.20 -29.63
N ASP A 225 -5.49 3.99 -30.27
CA ASP A 225 -6.68 4.59 -29.66
C ASP A 225 -6.42 5.23 -28.28
N PRO A 226 -5.43 6.14 -28.15
CA PRO A 226 -5.14 6.78 -26.89
C PRO A 226 -6.28 7.68 -26.43
N THR A 227 -6.61 7.64 -25.11
CA THR A 227 -7.65 8.46 -24.50
C THR A 227 -7.11 9.19 -23.27
N ASP A 228 -7.64 10.39 -23.04
CA ASP A 228 -7.30 11.19 -21.85
C ASP A 228 -7.86 10.60 -20.56
N ASP A 229 -9.01 9.92 -20.66
CA ASP A 229 -9.68 9.30 -19.52
C ASP A 229 -10.51 8.10 -20.00
N ASP A 230 -10.08 6.90 -19.70
CA ASP A 230 -10.71 5.63 -20.08
C ASP A 230 -11.86 5.24 -19.15
N VAL A 231 -11.84 5.72 -17.91
CA VAL A 231 -12.75 5.29 -16.84
C VAL A 231 -13.88 6.31 -16.65
N ASN A 232 -13.65 7.56 -17.02
CA ASN A 232 -14.52 8.69 -16.69
C ASN A 232 -14.74 8.79 -15.16
N SER A 233 -13.62 8.70 -14.44
CA SER A 233 -13.63 8.69 -12.97
C SER A 233 -13.81 10.09 -12.40
N SER A 234 -14.52 10.15 -11.27
CA SER A 234 -14.64 11.38 -10.47
C SER A 234 -13.36 11.71 -9.66
N ALA A 235 -12.35 10.83 -9.66
CA ALA A 235 -11.14 10.96 -8.85
C ALA A 235 -10.02 11.72 -9.54
N SER A 236 -9.65 11.31 -10.76
CA SER A 236 -8.54 11.84 -11.55
C SER A 236 -8.72 11.51 -13.02
N PHE A 237 -7.91 12.06 -13.90
CA PHE A 237 -7.78 11.54 -15.26
C PHE A 237 -7.16 10.13 -15.21
N MET A 238 -7.72 9.20 -15.99
CA MET A 238 -7.20 7.83 -16.09
C MET A 238 -6.90 7.49 -17.55
N PRO A 239 -5.79 8.04 -18.10
CA PRO A 239 -5.46 7.87 -19.53
C PRO A 239 -5.20 6.41 -19.86
N GLY A 240 -5.62 6.03 -21.04
CA GLY A 240 -5.44 4.69 -21.58
C GLY A 240 -4.91 4.67 -23.01
N GLY A 241 -4.39 3.51 -23.41
CA GLY A 241 -3.92 3.23 -24.75
C GLY A 241 -3.76 1.75 -24.98
N THR A 242 -3.96 1.32 -26.21
CA THR A 242 -3.88 -0.10 -26.58
C THR A 242 -2.51 -0.45 -27.13
N VAL A 243 -1.89 -1.49 -26.58
CA VAL A 243 -0.60 -2.03 -26.98
C VAL A 243 -0.81 -3.40 -27.64
N ASP A 244 -0.17 -3.63 -28.79
CA ASP A 244 -0.09 -4.96 -29.37
C ASP A 244 0.98 -5.79 -28.63
N MET A 245 0.54 -6.87 -27.99
CA MET A 245 1.41 -7.81 -27.29
C MET A 245 1.30 -9.18 -27.95
N GLY A 246 2.21 -9.48 -28.90
CA GLY A 246 2.24 -10.77 -29.60
C GLY A 246 0.98 -11.01 -30.46
N GLY A 247 0.42 -9.97 -31.07
CA GLY A 247 -0.82 -10.02 -31.85
C GLY A 247 -2.10 -9.90 -31.01
N GLN A 248 -1.99 -9.69 -29.71
CA GLN A 248 -3.13 -9.44 -28.83
C GLN A 248 -3.22 -7.96 -28.45
N GLN A 249 -4.39 -7.38 -28.67
CA GLN A 249 -4.63 -5.98 -28.32
C GLN A 249 -4.98 -5.87 -26.84
N ILE A 250 -4.11 -5.23 -26.04
CA ILE A 250 -4.23 -5.08 -24.62
C ILE A 250 -4.38 -3.59 -24.27
N ARG A 251 -5.48 -3.25 -23.62
CA ARG A 251 -5.74 -1.89 -23.14
C ARG A 251 -5.07 -1.65 -21.81
N PHE A 252 -4.05 -0.80 -21.80
CA PHE A 252 -3.41 -0.31 -20.57
C PHE A 252 -4.09 0.95 -20.11
N VAL A 253 -4.34 1.07 -18.80
CA VAL A 253 -4.95 2.25 -18.17
C VAL A 253 -4.14 2.64 -16.94
N SER A 254 -3.73 3.91 -16.87
CA SER A 254 -3.09 4.49 -15.68
C SER A 254 -4.17 4.92 -14.69
N VAL A 255 -4.19 4.32 -13.51
CA VAL A 255 -5.26 4.47 -12.51
C VAL A 255 -4.78 5.30 -11.32
N HIS A 256 -5.63 6.24 -10.87
CA HIS A 256 -5.45 6.89 -9.58
C HIS A 256 -6.81 7.20 -8.95
N THR A 257 -7.17 6.44 -7.93
CA THR A 257 -8.43 6.64 -7.19
C THR A 257 -8.29 7.69 -6.09
N THR A 258 -9.41 8.18 -5.57
CA THR A 258 -9.41 9.12 -4.44
C THR A 258 -8.77 8.48 -3.21
N ALA A 259 -7.96 9.23 -2.47
CA ALA A 259 -7.40 8.76 -1.20
C ALA A 259 -8.47 8.70 -0.07
N PRO A 260 -8.47 7.65 0.78
CA PRO A 260 -9.41 7.51 1.90
C PRO A 260 -8.98 8.39 3.10
N VAL A 261 -9.02 9.70 2.92
CA VAL A 261 -8.68 10.70 3.96
C VAL A 261 -9.93 11.31 4.58
N PRO A 262 -9.84 12.00 5.74
CA PRO A 262 -10.99 12.65 6.37
C PRO A 262 -11.76 13.55 5.41
N GLY A 263 -13.06 13.31 5.30
CA GLY A 263 -13.97 14.02 4.40
C GLY A 263 -14.13 13.40 3.01
N TYR A 264 -13.28 12.42 2.63
CA TYR A 264 -13.28 11.83 1.29
C TYR A 264 -13.58 10.32 1.27
N TRP A 265 -14.04 9.72 2.37
CA TRP A 265 -14.33 8.29 2.49
C TRP A 265 -15.29 7.76 1.42
N ARG A 266 -16.38 8.51 1.14
CA ARG A 266 -17.37 8.16 0.12
C ARG A 266 -16.84 8.33 -1.30
N GLN A 267 -16.04 9.37 -1.54
CA GLN A 267 -15.40 9.61 -2.83
C GLN A 267 -14.40 8.50 -3.15
N TRP A 268 -13.63 8.06 -2.14
CA TRP A 268 -12.75 6.91 -2.24
C TRP A 268 -13.50 5.66 -2.74
N LYS A 269 -14.58 5.27 -2.05
CA LYS A 269 -15.38 4.12 -2.45
C LYS A 269 -15.95 4.31 -3.86
N ARG A 270 -16.52 5.50 -4.15
CA ARG A 270 -17.09 5.82 -5.45
C ARG A 270 -16.09 5.63 -6.59
N SER A 271 -14.86 6.08 -6.45
CA SER A 271 -13.85 5.93 -7.51
C SER A 271 -13.50 4.46 -7.78
N LEU A 272 -13.56 3.59 -6.78
CA LEU A 272 -13.40 2.14 -6.95
C LEU A 272 -14.65 1.51 -7.59
N ASP A 273 -15.86 1.98 -7.24
CA ASP A 273 -17.10 1.53 -7.88
C ASP A 273 -17.14 1.91 -9.38
N GLU A 274 -16.65 3.11 -9.74
CA GLU A 274 -16.51 3.59 -11.12
C GLU A 274 -15.57 2.69 -11.93
N LEU A 275 -14.43 2.29 -11.37
CA LEU A 275 -13.56 1.28 -11.96
C LEU A 275 -14.27 -0.07 -12.15
N GLY A 276 -15.14 -0.44 -11.22
CA GLY A 276 -15.92 -1.68 -11.29
C GLY A 276 -16.78 -1.79 -12.55
N LEU A 277 -17.21 -0.67 -13.15
CA LEU A 277 -17.97 -0.64 -14.39
C LEU A 277 -17.16 -1.15 -15.60
N MET A 278 -15.82 -1.06 -15.54
CA MET A 278 -14.96 -1.56 -16.61
C MET A 278 -15.07 -3.07 -16.84
N ARG A 279 -15.62 -3.82 -15.89
CA ARG A 279 -15.89 -5.26 -16.06
C ARG A 279 -16.92 -5.56 -17.13
N GLU A 280 -17.77 -4.58 -17.46
CA GLU A 280 -18.83 -4.74 -18.46
C GLU A 280 -18.30 -4.62 -19.90
N HIS A 281 -17.09 -4.08 -20.10
CA HIS A 281 -16.46 -3.89 -21.41
C HIS A 281 -15.79 -5.20 -21.88
N THR A 282 -16.58 -6.21 -22.19
CA THR A 282 -16.11 -7.59 -22.47
C THR A 282 -15.33 -7.75 -23.77
N ASP A 283 -15.42 -6.79 -24.68
CA ASP A 283 -14.71 -6.81 -25.98
C ASP A 283 -13.26 -6.30 -25.87
N THR A 284 -12.89 -5.79 -24.71
CA THR A 284 -11.56 -5.22 -24.46
C THR A 284 -10.86 -5.98 -23.33
N ARG A 285 -9.61 -6.37 -23.54
CA ARG A 285 -8.76 -6.95 -22.50
C ARG A 285 -7.92 -5.87 -21.84
N TYR A 286 -7.97 -5.78 -20.52
CA TYR A 286 -7.39 -4.69 -19.75
C TYR A 286 -6.18 -5.11 -18.92
N ILE A 287 -5.24 -4.16 -18.77
CA ILE A 287 -4.27 -4.10 -17.67
C ILE A 287 -4.38 -2.71 -17.04
N PHE A 288 -4.83 -2.66 -15.79
CA PHE A 288 -4.88 -1.43 -15.02
C PHE A 288 -3.62 -1.35 -14.14
N MET A 289 -2.99 -0.18 -14.13
CA MET A 289 -1.75 0.04 -13.39
C MET A 289 -1.84 1.36 -12.63
N GLY A 290 -1.63 1.36 -11.32
CA GLY A 290 -1.70 2.63 -10.61
C GLY A 290 -1.83 2.54 -9.11
N ASP A 291 -2.08 3.72 -8.53
CA ASP A 291 -2.44 3.91 -7.14
C ASP A 291 -3.96 3.80 -6.97
N PHE A 292 -4.39 2.68 -6.46
CA PHE A 292 -5.81 2.43 -6.17
C PHE A 292 -6.23 2.96 -4.79
N ASN A 293 -5.29 3.53 -4.03
CA ASN A 293 -5.55 3.99 -2.67
C ASN A 293 -6.30 2.95 -1.80
N ALA A 294 -6.17 1.70 -2.17
CA ALA A 294 -6.82 0.55 -1.56
C ALA A 294 -5.86 -0.64 -1.56
N THR A 295 -5.82 -1.40 -0.49
CA THR A 295 -5.13 -2.70 -0.47
C THR A 295 -6.08 -3.81 -0.96
N TYR A 296 -5.55 -4.97 -1.30
CA TYR A 296 -6.37 -6.15 -1.64
C TYR A 296 -7.39 -6.51 -0.54
N ASP A 297 -7.15 -6.13 0.71
CA ASP A 297 -8.03 -6.44 1.82
C ASP A 297 -9.31 -5.58 1.85
N HIS A 298 -9.36 -4.48 1.07
CA HIS A 298 -10.57 -3.66 0.94
C HIS A 298 -11.64 -4.35 0.09
N THR A 299 -12.85 -4.43 0.62
CA THR A 299 -13.99 -4.99 -0.13
C THR A 299 -14.27 -4.22 -1.43
N PRO A 300 -14.28 -2.88 -1.47
CA PRO A 300 -14.47 -2.15 -2.73
C PRO A 300 -13.43 -2.50 -3.81
N PHE A 301 -12.17 -2.75 -3.44
CA PHE A 301 -11.15 -3.18 -4.40
C PHE A 301 -11.42 -4.60 -4.91
N ARG A 302 -11.79 -5.53 -4.03
CA ARG A 302 -12.18 -6.88 -4.44
C ARG A 302 -13.44 -6.89 -5.29
N ASP A 303 -14.41 -6.00 -5.01
CA ASP A 303 -15.61 -5.84 -5.81
C ASP A 303 -15.27 -5.30 -7.20
N PHE A 304 -14.29 -4.40 -7.34
CA PHE A 304 -13.73 -4.00 -8.64
C PHE A 304 -13.13 -5.21 -9.38
N LEU A 305 -12.34 -6.02 -8.72
CA LEU A 305 -11.76 -7.22 -9.36
C LEU A 305 -12.86 -8.18 -9.85
N GLY A 306 -13.87 -8.42 -9.00
CA GLY A 306 -14.94 -9.39 -9.27
C GLY A 306 -14.39 -10.76 -9.65
N ASP A 307 -15.02 -11.39 -10.63
CA ASP A 307 -14.60 -12.67 -11.18
C ASP A 307 -13.73 -12.51 -12.45
N ARG A 308 -13.51 -11.27 -12.91
CA ARG A 308 -12.84 -10.98 -14.17
C ARG A 308 -11.38 -10.60 -14.01
N PHE A 309 -11.05 -9.80 -13.02
CA PHE A 309 -9.72 -9.24 -12.87
C PHE A 309 -8.95 -9.92 -11.75
N VAL A 310 -7.62 -9.97 -11.90
CA VAL A 310 -6.71 -10.54 -10.91
C VAL A 310 -5.61 -9.53 -10.54
N ASP A 311 -5.21 -9.51 -9.27
CA ASP A 311 -4.12 -8.68 -8.79
C ASP A 311 -2.79 -9.38 -9.00
N ALA A 312 -1.85 -8.73 -9.68
CA ALA A 312 -0.55 -9.29 -10.05
C ALA A 312 0.28 -9.72 -8.82
N ALA A 313 0.21 -9.01 -7.71
CA ALA A 313 0.96 -9.37 -6.51
C ALA A 313 0.48 -10.69 -5.92
N ARG A 314 -0.85 -10.92 -5.94
CA ARG A 314 -1.41 -12.21 -5.51
C ARG A 314 -1.11 -13.33 -6.50
N GLU A 315 -1.25 -13.05 -7.80
CA GLU A 315 -0.98 -14.04 -8.84
C GLU A 315 0.49 -14.50 -8.83
N SER A 316 1.40 -13.56 -8.59
CA SER A 316 2.84 -13.82 -8.59
C SER A 316 3.30 -14.74 -7.45
N GLY A 317 2.64 -14.71 -6.29
CA GLY A 317 3.06 -15.48 -5.12
C GLY A 317 4.41 -15.03 -4.50
N HIS A 318 4.91 -13.84 -4.82
CA HIS A 318 6.22 -13.34 -4.39
C HIS A 318 6.21 -12.57 -3.05
N GLY A 319 5.08 -12.53 -2.37
CA GLY A 319 4.89 -11.83 -1.09
C GLY A 319 4.17 -10.50 -1.24
N PHE A 320 4.17 -9.72 -0.17
CA PHE A 320 3.52 -8.41 -0.16
C PHE A 320 4.31 -7.38 -0.95
N THR A 321 3.59 -6.56 -1.71
CA THR A 321 4.10 -5.38 -2.42
C THR A 321 3.77 -4.10 -1.65
N PHE A 322 4.25 -3.98 -0.41
CA PHE A 322 4.03 -2.75 0.35
C PHE A 322 4.75 -1.58 -0.33
N SER A 323 3.98 -0.61 -0.79
CA SER A 323 4.46 0.53 -1.57
C SER A 323 4.39 1.86 -0.82
N TRP A 324 3.58 1.95 0.26
CA TRP A 324 3.32 3.19 0.98
C TRP A 324 3.39 3.02 2.51
N PRO A 325 3.82 4.05 3.28
CA PRO A 325 4.53 5.25 2.88
C PRO A 325 6.05 5.04 2.84
N THR A 326 6.77 5.76 1.97
CA THR A 326 8.25 5.73 1.90
C THR A 326 8.90 6.88 2.65
N ASN A 327 8.22 8.02 2.81
CA ASN A 327 8.75 9.29 3.31
C ASN A 327 8.65 9.48 4.83
N ARG A 328 8.32 8.43 5.58
CA ARG A 328 8.14 8.47 7.04
C ARG A 328 9.20 7.63 7.74
N ALA A 329 10.19 8.27 8.37
CA ALA A 329 11.31 7.58 9.03
C ALA A 329 10.87 6.60 10.15
N ALA A 330 9.78 6.91 10.86
CA ALA A 330 9.28 6.10 11.97
C ALA A 330 8.20 5.07 11.57
N VAL A 331 7.72 5.10 10.33
CA VAL A 331 6.66 4.22 9.84
C VAL A 331 7.19 3.46 8.63
N PRO A 332 7.35 2.13 8.72
CA PRO A 332 7.75 1.35 7.55
C PRO A 332 6.64 1.38 6.50
N MET A 333 6.96 1.08 5.25
CA MET A 333 5.94 0.76 4.25
C MET A 333 5.09 -0.39 4.79
N PHE A 334 3.79 -0.20 4.87
CA PHE A 334 2.89 -1.17 5.48
C PHE A 334 1.64 -1.47 4.66
N ALA A 335 1.35 -0.68 3.64
CA ALA A 335 0.21 -0.82 2.76
C ALA A 335 0.67 -0.98 1.31
N GLY A 336 0.16 -1.99 0.61
CA GLY A 336 0.29 -2.15 -0.84
C GLY A 336 -0.97 -1.56 -1.47
N ILE A 337 -0.88 -0.32 -1.92
CA ILE A 337 -2.00 0.44 -2.52
C ILE A 337 -1.78 0.71 -4.00
N ASP A 338 -0.56 0.47 -4.49
CA ASP A 338 -0.23 0.46 -5.90
C ASP A 338 -0.36 -0.96 -6.45
N HIS A 339 -1.07 -1.12 -7.56
CA HIS A 339 -1.40 -2.41 -8.15
C HIS A 339 -1.14 -2.45 -9.65
N VAL A 340 -0.87 -3.66 -10.14
CA VAL A 340 -1.03 -4.07 -11.52
C VAL A 340 -2.15 -5.10 -11.54
N VAL A 341 -3.24 -4.77 -12.21
CA VAL A 341 -4.45 -5.60 -12.27
C VAL A 341 -4.62 -6.10 -13.69
N LEU A 342 -4.77 -7.40 -13.85
CA LEU A 342 -4.79 -8.10 -15.13
C LEU A 342 -6.19 -8.63 -15.43
N ASP A 343 -6.56 -8.64 -16.70
CA ASP A 343 -7.74 -9.38 -17.16
C ASP A 343 -7.51 -10.90 -17.03
N GLN A 344 -8.58 -11.65 -16.82
CA GLN A 344 -8.54 -13.09 -16.65
C GLN A 344 -7.80 -13.80 -17.79
N GLY A 345 -7.03 -14.83 -17.47
CA GLY A 345 -6.22 -15.58 -18.43
C GLY A 345 -4.83 -14.99 -18.71
N MET A 346 -4.54 -13.78 -18.20
CA MET A 346 -3.17 -13.26 -18.17
C MET A 346 -2.44 -13.76 -16.92
N LYS A 347 -1.11 -13.73 -16.95
CA LYS A 347 -0.26 -14.14 -15.83
C LYS A 347 0.68 -13.03 -15.41
N ALA A 348 1.02 -13.00 -14.13
CA ALA A 348 2.02 -12.08 -13.59
C ALA A 348 3.08 -12.80 -12.77
N GLY A 349 4.24 -12.17 -12.68
CA GLY A 349 5.32 -12.65 -11.82
C GLY A 349 6.37 -11.59 -11.60
N GLN A 350 7.42 -11.95 -10.86
CA GLN A 350 8.55 -11.06 -10.57
C GLN A 350 8.12 -9.69 -10.03
N CYS A 351 6.99 -9.65 -9.27
CA CYS A 351 6.52 -8.43 -8.64
C CYS A 351 7.53 -7.96 -7.58
N LYS A 352 7.89 -6.69 -7.64
CA LYS A 352 8.77 -6.06 -6.65
C LYS A 352 8.49 -4.57 -6.52
N VAL A 353 8.80 -4.01 -5.37
CA VAL A 353 8.76 -2.56 -5.13
C VAL A 353 10.17 -1.99 -5.05
N VAL A 354 10.35 -0.79 -5.61
CA VAL A 354 11.62 -0.07 -5.62
C VAL A 354 11.37 1.36 -5.16
N LYS A 355 12.10 1.80 -4.12
CA LYS A 355 12.01 3.19 -3.67
C LYS A 355 12.68 4.10 -4.68
N VAL A 356 12.00 5.19 -5.02
CA VAL A 356 12.52 6.30 -5.81
C VAL A 356 12.47 7.55 -4.95
N GLU A 357 13.51 8.37 -4.99
CA GLU A 357 13.60 9.58 -4.18
C GLU A 357 12.53 10.60 -4.58
N GLY A 358 12.04 11.37 -3.61
CA GLY A 358 11.08 12.45 -3.83
C GLY A 358 9.61 12.03 -3.77
N SER A 359 9.29 10.73 -3.72
CA SER A 359 7.91 10.26 -3.54
C SER A 359 7.65 9.67 -2.15
N ASP A 360 6.39 9.67 -1.74
CA ASP A 360 5.91 8.91 -0.58
C ASP A 360 5.41 7.50 -0.96
N HIS A 361 5.48 7.13 -2.24
CA HIS A 361 5.28 5.78 -2.75
C HIS A 361 6.59 5.12 -3.17
N ALA A 362 6.58 3.79 -3.32
CA ALA A 362 7.60 3.04 -4.03
C ALA A 362 7.03 2.57 -5.38
N ALA A 363 7.86 2.59 -6.41
CA ALA A 363 7.47 2.08 -7.72
C ALA A 363 7.21 0.57 -7.65
N LEU A 364 6.09 0.11 -8.22
CA LEU A 364 5.75 -1.30 -8.35
C LEU A 364 6.08 -1.78 -9.76
N LEU A 365 6.88 -2.84 -9.84
CA LEU A 365 7.21 -3.51 -11.10
C LEU A 365 6.60 -4.92 -11.12
N ALA A 366 6.15 -5.33 -12.30
CA ALA A 366 5.69 -6.69 -12.56
C ALA A 366 6.15 -7.13 -13.95
N THR A 367 6.30 -8.45 -14.16
CA THR A 367 6.35 -9.05 -15.49
C THR A 367 4.98 -9.64 -15.78
N VAL A 368 4.44 -9.34 -16.95
CA VAL A 368 3.13 -9.82 -17.39
C VAL A 368 3.26 -10.67 -18.64
N ALA A 369 2.36 -11.65 -18.77
CA ALA A 369 2.20 -12.50 -19.93
C ALA A 369 0.72 -12.53 -20.32
N VAL A 370 0.41 -12.26 -21.59
CA VAL A 370 -0.96 -12.06 -22.06
C VAL A 370 -1.50 -13.20 -22.94
N GLY A 371 -0.69 -14.22 -23.15
CA GLY A 371 -1.03 -15.38 -23.99
C GLY A 371 -1.27 -16.64 -23.20
#